data_43f8b218f49f34bbf69241e9f134436b
#
_entry.id   43f8b218f49f34bbf69241e9f134436b
#
_cell.length_a   1.000
_cell.length_b   1.000
_cell.length_c   1.000
_cell.angle_alpha   90.00
_cell.angle_beta   90.00
_cell.angle_gamma   90.00
#
_symmetry.space_group_name_H-M   'P 1'
#
loop_
_entity.id
_entity.type
_entity.pdbx_description
1 polymer ?
#
loop_
_entity_poly.entity_id
_entity_poly.type
_entity_poly.pdbx_seq_one_letter_code
_entity_poly.pdbx_strand_id
1 'polypeptide(L)'
;MCSVPISQTVRRACLLALCFGMAGVAPVRAADEQFESWTAKGQSTYIWQQKPGFGAAYSGQNSLSTAREKSYTFTATGYFGVRPWSGGEVYFNPEVTQGSAFSNLSGLAGFTNGELTKVSGTNPTFYRQRLFLRQTFNLGGGREQIESDLNQMAGMVDKNRFVLTVGNFSVLDVFDDNAYAKDPRTQFMNWDNWSYAAFDYAADSRGYGWGFAAEWYKDDWVVRFGRMTGPRQPNGLPLDYQIGRHYGDQLEVERGYSIGELPGKVRVLAWRNRAILANYNDALTYGLTNPGDPDHQWITKVRTGEKIKYGFGVNVEQAVAKYAGVFLRAMKADGRSETYAFTEADASLSAGVSLDGGAWGRGKDTAGIALARNMLSPDRRNYLAAGGISFFIGDGALNYRGENLFEVYYSLNIWRKVGLSLDYQHVQNPAYNADRGPVNFYGARLHAEF
;
A
#
# COMPACT_ATOMS: atom_id res chain seq x y z
N MET A 1 13.42 -18.64 35.42
CA MET A 1 13.98 -17.34 35.06
C MET A 1 15.08 -17.55 34.03
N CYS A 2 14.76 -17.48 32.75
CA CYS A 2 15.76 -17.52 31.68
C CYS A 2 15.69 -16.18 30.96
N SER A 3 16.68 -15.33 31.19
CA SER A 3 16.90 -14.10 30.47
C SER A 3 17.39 -14.42 29.06
N VAL A 4 16.60 -14.12 28.04
CA VAL A 4 17.04 -14.19 26.65
C VAL A 4 17.89 -12.94 26.37
N PRO A 5 19.16 -13.06 25.96
CA PRO A 5 19.98 -11.90 25.64
C PRO A 5 19.48 -11.27 24.33
N ILE A 6 19.11 -10.01 24.36
CA ILE A 6 18.87 -9.19 23.16
C ILE A 6 20.21 -9.06 22.44
N SER A 7 20.29 -9.51 21.20
CA SER A 7 21.52 -9.51 20.42
C SER A 7 22.08 -8.08 20.26
N GLN A 8 23.40 -7.95 20.35
CA GLN A 8 24.10 -6.66 20.20
C GLN A 8 23.82 -5.94 18.87
N THR A 9 23.37 -6.67 17.85
CA THR A 9 23.01 -6.15 16.53
C THR A 9 21.79 -5.25 16.57
N VAL A 10 20.77 -5.58 17.38
CA VAL A 10 19.56 -4.75 17.53
C VAL A 10 19.90 -3.44 18.25
N ARG A 11 20.82 -3.47 19.22
CA ARG A 11 21.27 -2.24 19.89
C ARG A 11 22.03 -1.29 18.96
N ARG A 12 22.80 -1.82 17.99
CA ARG A 12 23.55 -0.98 17.04
C ARG A 12 22.66 -0.37 15.95
N ALA A 13 21.62 -1.07 15.49
CA ALA A 13 20.68 -0.54 14.50
C ALA A 13 19.82 0.60 15.07
N CYS A 14 19.33 0.48 16.31
CA CYS A 14 18.60 1.55 16.99
C CYS A 14 19.47 2.79 17.28
N LEU A 15 20.77 2.61 17.58
CA LEU A 15 21.68 3.73 17.82
C LEU A 15 22.06 4.48 16.52
N LEU A 16 22.16 3.79 15.39
CA LEU A 16 22.43 4.43 14.10
C LEU A 16 21.24 5.28 13.60
N ALA A 17 20.01 4.87 13.84
CA ALA A 17 18.82 5.66 13.48
C ALA A 17 18.69 6.95 14.30
N LEU A 18 19.17 6.95 15.56
CA LEU A 18 19.16 8.13 16.44
C LEU A 18 20.30 9.13 16.13
N CYS A 19 21.42 8.67 15.55
CA CYS A 19 22.56 9.54 15.26
C CYS A 19 22.43 10.38 13.98
N PHE A 20 21.57 10.02 13.03
CA PHE A 20 21.32 10.83 11.82
C PHE A 20 20.46 12.08 12.06
N GLY A 21 19.84 12.22 13.23
CA GLY A 21 18.90 13.31 13.57
C GLY A 21 19.54 14.61 14.08
N MET A 22 20.86 14.75 14.15
CA MET A 22 21.51 15.93 14.76
C MET A 22 22.29 16.85 13.81
N ALA A 23 22.13 16.73 12.50
CA ALA A 23 22.71 17.71 11.58
C ALA A 23 21.75 18.89 11.36
N GLY A 24 22.07 19.98 12.02
CA GLY A 24 21.73 21.38 11.80
C GLY A 24 20.39 21.73 11.13
N VAL A 25 19.35 22.05 11.93
CA VAL A 25 18.13 22.70 11.47
C VAL A 25 18.37 24.19 11.38
N ALA A 26 18.38 24.74 10.14
CA ALA A 26 18.32 26.18 9.91
C ALA A 26 16.93 26.74 10.37
N PRO A 27 16.86 27.99 10.85
CA PRO A 27 15.61 28.54 11.37
C PRO A 27 14.60 28.76 10.25
N VAL A 28 13.36 28.34 10.48
CA VAL A 28 12.20 28.60 9.60
C VAL A 28 11.95 30.12 9.57
N ARG A 29 12.11 30.70 8.40
CA ARG A 29 11.66 32.07 8.09
C ARG A 29 10.19 32.04 7.62
N ALA A 30 9.46 33.11 7.93
CA ALA A 30 8.06 33.28 7.57
C ALA A 30 7.86 33.41 6.03
N ALA A 31 6.71 32.95 5.61
CA ALA A 31 6.02 33.01 4.33
C ALA A 31 6.47 34.06 3.30
N ASP A 32 7.58 33.80 2.64
CA ASP A 32 7.82 34.20 1.26
C ASP A 32 7.49 32.98 0.37
N GLU A 33 7.03 33.19 -0.88
CA GLU A 33 6.77 32.11 -1.85
C GLU A 33 7.92 31.11 -1.83
N GLN A 34 7.71 29.97 -1.16
CA GLN A 34 8.78 28.99 -0.99
C GLN A 34 9.05 28.35 -2.34
N PHE A 35 10.22 28.59 -2.89
CA PHE A 35 10.73 27.92 -4.06
C PHE A 35 11.93 27.07 -3.67
N GLU A 36 11.82 25.76 -3.86
CA GLU A 36 12.92 24.82 -3.63
C GLU A 36 13.57 24.43 -4.98
N SER A 37 14.86 24.67 -5.13
CA SER A 37 15.66 24.18 -6.26
C SER A 37 16.25 22.78 -6.02
N TRP A 38 16.35 22.38 -4.75
CA TRP A 38 16.72 21.04 -4.29
C TRP A 38 16.09 20.75 -2.94
N THR A 39 15.99 19.46 -2.60
CA THR A 39 15.49 19.02 -1.32
C THR A 39 16.23 17.77 -0.86
N ALA A 40 16.42 17.65 0.44
CA ALA A 40 16.92 16.44 1.09
C ALA A 40 16.09 16.22 2.36
N LYS A 41 15.32 15.16 2.38
CA LYS A 41 14.44 14.78 3.49
C LYS A 41 14.66 13.31 3.84
N GLY A 42 14.18 12.90 4.99
CA GLY A 42 14.27 11.52 5.42
C GLY A 42 13.04 11.11 6.22
N GLN A 43 12.82 9.82 6.28
CA GLN A 43 11.88 9.21 7.22
C GLN A 43 12.47 7.96 7.83
N SER A 44 11.99 7.62 9.02
CA SER A 44 12.22 6.33 9.65
C SER A 44 10.94 5.85 10.31
N THR A 45 10.56 4.62 10.04
CA THR A 45 9.34 4.00 10.58
C THR A 45 9.69 2.64 11.17
N TYR A 46 9.31 2.45 12.44
CA TYR A 46 9.35 1.16 13.11
C TYR A 46 7.92 0.78 13.51
N ILE A 47 7.46 -0.37 13.05
CA ILE A 47 6.15 -0.93 13.40
C ILE A 47 6.38 -2.25 14.11
N TRP A 48 5.79 -2.38 15.29
CA TRP A 48 5.71 -3.63 16.03
C TRP A 48 4.26 -4.06 16.12
N GLN A 49 4.00 -5.32 15.86
CA GLN A 49 2.66 -5.90 15.99
C GLN A 49 2.71 -7.25 16.72
N GLN A 50 1.62 -7.60 17.37
CA GLN A 50 1.41 -8.88 18.01
C GLN A 50 -0.01 -9.37 17.75
N LYS A 51 -0.15 -10.66 17.44
CA LYS A 51 -1.42 -11.36 17.54
C LYS A 51 -1.37 -12.40 18.65
N PRO A 52 -2.38 -12.50 19.51
CA PRO A 52 -2.57 -13.64 20.42
C PRO A 52 -2.88 -14.93 19.66
N GLY A 53 -2.97 -16.04 20.35
CA GLY A 53 -3.53 -17.27 19.81
C GLY A 53 -5.01 -17.11 19.49
N PHE A 54 -5.50 -17.86 18.49
CA PHE A 54 -6.89 -17.89 18.09
C PHE A 54 -7.32 -19.31 17.66
N GLY A 55 -8.63 -19.57 17.55
CA GLY A 55 -9.17 -20.85 17.17
C GLY A 55 -9.22 -21.07 15.66
N ALA A 56 -8.93 -22.30 15.22
CA ALA A 56 -9.16 -22.78 13.87
C ALA A 56 -9.47 -24.26 13.90
N ALA A 57 -10.35 -24.73 13.03
CA ALA A 57 -10.71 -26.15 12.94
C ALA A 57 -9.55 -27.01 12.40
N TYR A 58 -8.72 -26.42 11.55
CA TYR A 58 -7.54 -27.06 10.95
C TYR A 58 -6.50 -26.01 10.54
N SER A 59 -5.31 -26.48 10.14
CA SER A 59 -4.26 -25.64 9.56
C SER A 59 -3.61 -26.36 8.39
N GLY A 60 -3.31 -25.60 7.34
CA GLY A 60 -2.62 -26.08 6.13
C GLY A 60 -1.51 -25.10 5.71
N GLN A 61 -1.05 -25.24 4.47
CA GLN A 61 0.20 -24.60 3.99
C GLN A 61 0.20 -23.08 4.16
N ASN A 62 -0.81 -22.36 3.67
CA ASN A 62 -0.92 -20.91 3.75
C ASN A 62 -1.89 -20.45 4.84
N SER A 63 -2.01 -21.21 5.93
CA SER A 63 -2.77 -20.77 7.09
C SER A 63 -2.03 -19.70 7.88
N LEU A 64 -2.76 -18.71 8.37
CA LEU A 64 -2.29 -17.89 9.49
C LEU A 64 -2.12 -18.80 10.72
N SER A 65 -0.94 -18.83 11.34
CA SER A 65 -0.67 -19.65 12.51
C SER A 65 -1.64 -19.35 13.66
N THR A 66 -2.20 -20.38 14.28
CA THR A 66 -3.09 -20.22 15.44
C THR A 66 -2.35 -19.84 16.73
N ALA A 67 -1.03 -20.00 16.76
CA ALA A 67 -0.20 -19.62 17.89
C ALA A 67 -0.07 -18.09 18.04
N ARG A 68 0.35 -17.65 19.22
CA ARG A 68 0.76 -16.26 19.42
C ARG A 68 2.00 -15.96 18.56
N GLU A 69 1.95 -14.86 17.80
CA GLU A 69 3.08 -14.38 16.98
C GLU A 69 3.35 -12.90 17.23
N LYS A 70 4.57 -12.50 16.94
CA LYS A 70 5.01 -11.10 16.86
C LYS A 70 5.54 -10.83 15.46
N SER A 71 5.30 -9.62 14.98
CA SER A 71 5.79 -9.09 13.71
C SER A 71 6.45 -7.75 13.96
N TYR A 72 7.41 -7.38 13.15
CA TYR A 72 7.95 -6.03 13.11
C TYR A 72 8.41 -5.68 11.71
N THR A 73 8.40 -4.39 11.41
CA THR A 73 9.02 -3.81 10.23
C THR A 73 9.81 -2.58 10.61
N PHE A 74 10.92 -2.38 9.93
CA PHE A 74 11.71 -1.16 10.00
C PHE A 74 12.01 -0.70 8.59
N THR A 75 11.73 0.57 8.31
CA THR A 75 12.12 1.25 7.08
C THR A 75 12.80 2.56 7.41
N ALA A 76 13.81 2.91 6.62
CA ALA A 76 14.44 4.23 6.63
C ALA A 76 14.71 4.64 5.19
N THR A 77 14.13 5.77 4.77
CA THR A 77 14.16 6.26 3.39
C THR A 77 14.75 7.66 3.33
N GLY A 78 15.71 7.89 2.44
CA GLY A 78 16.15 9.22 2.04
C GLY A 78 15.35 9.71 0.83
N TYR A 79 15.02 10.99 0.81
CA TYR A 79 14.31 11.65 -0.29
C TYR A 79 15.16 12.80 -0.79
N PHE A 80 15.78 12.62 -1.95
CA PHE A 80 16.62 13.62 -2.58
C PHE A 80 15.95 14.09 -3.85
N GLY A 81 15.81 15.39 -4.01
CA GLY A 81 15.22 16.02 -5.20
C GLY A 81 16.04 17.18 -5.70
N VAL A 82 16.07 17.40 -7.01
CA VAL A 82 16.70 18.55 -7.65
C VAL A 82 15.84 19.02 -8.82
N ARG A 83 15.78 20.34 -9.02
CA ARG A 83 15.08 21.00 -10.12
C ARG A 83 16.10 21.57 -11.12
N PRO A 84 16.56 20.77 -12.11
CA PRO A 84 17.64 21.16 -13.01
C PRO A 84 17.22 22.15 -14.09
N TRP A 85 15.91 22.26 -14.38
CA TRP A 85 15.33 23.23 -15.34
C TRP A 85 13.88 23.55 -14.97
N SER A 86 13.29 24.51 -15.65
CA SER A 86 11.92 24.96 -15.39
C SER A 86 10.90 23.81 -15.57
N GLY A 87 10.13 23.53 -14.53
CA GLY A 87 9.13 22.46 -14.48
C GLY A 87 9.71 21.04 -14.39
N GLY A 88 11.04 20.86 -14.52
CA GLY A 88 11.69 19.56 -14.42
C GLY A 88 12.19 19.28 -13.00
N GLU A 89 11.90 18.10 -12.48
CA GLU A 89 12.29 17.63 -11.14
C GLU A 89 12.80 16.20 -11.23
N VAL A 90 13.96 15.91 -10.63
CA VAL A 90 14.53 14.55 -10.54
C VAL A 90 14.57 14.13 -9.09
N TYR A 91 14.07 12.93 -8.79
CA TYR A 91 14.03 12.40 -7.45
C TYR A 91 14.75 11.05 -7.36
N PHE A 92 15.45 10.86 -6.24
CA PHE A 92 16.14 9.61 -5.89
C PHE A 92 15.86 9.25 -4.44
N ASN A 93 15.34 8.02 -4.20
CA ASN A 93 15.03 7.53 -2.87
C ASN A 93 15.77 6.21 -2.59
N PRO A 94 16.91 6.22 -1.85
CA PRO A 94 17.46 5.03 -1.25
C PRO A 94 16.65 4.62 -0.01
N GLU A 95 16.44 3.33 0.19
CA GLU A 95 15.72 2.79 1.35
C GLU A 95 16.44 1.58 1.94
N VAL A 96 16.44 1.52 3.27
CA VAL A 96 16.77 0.32 4.04
C VAL A 96 15.48 -0.26 4.61
N THR A 97 15.28 -1.57 4.48
CA THR A 97 14.14 -2.28 5.04
C THR A 97 14.56 -3.57 5.72
N GLN A 98 13.87 -3.93 6.79
CA GLN A 98 13.98 -5.24 7.45
C GLN A 98 12.71 -5.55 8.24
N GLY A 99 12.50 -6.82 8.59
CA GLY A 99 11.41 -7.21 9.46
C GLY A 99 11.06 -8.69 9.41
N SER A 100 9.99 -9.03 10.09
CA SER A 100 9.41 -10.37 10.13
C SER A 100 7.89 -10.25 10.10
N ALA A 101 7.26 -10.89 9.13
CA ALA A 101 5.81 -10.90 8.98
C ALA A 101 5.16 -12.03 9.80
N PHE A 102 3.87 -11.87 10.14
CA PHE A 102 3.06 -12.98 10.66
C PHE A 102 2.99 -14.09 9.61
N SER A 103 3.25 -15.33 10.04
CA SER A 103 3.11 -16.54 9.23
C SER A 103 3.71 -16.41 7.81
N ASN A 104 4.81 -15.67 7.66
CA ASN A 104 5.45 -15.35 6.38
C ASN A 104 4.49 -14.73 5.35
N LEU A 105 3.65 -13.79 5.76
CA LEU A 105 2.61 -13.10 4.99
C LEU A 105 1.39 -13.96 4.63
N SER A 106 1.27 -15.21 5.11
CA SER A 106 0.19 -16.12 4.74
C SER A 106 -1.03 -16.00 5.63
N GLY A 107 -2.20 -16.31 5.07
CA GLY A 107 -3.44 -16.56 5.78
C GLY A 107 -4.31 -15.33 6.08
N LEU A 108 -4.11 -14.25 5.33
CA LEU A 108 -4.96 -13.05 5.32
C LEU A 108 -5.17 -12.57 3.89
N ALA A 109 -6.27 -11.88 3.62
CA ALA A 109 -6.52 -11.22 2.34
C ALA A 109 -5.63 -9.99 2.16
N GLY A 110 -5.46 -9.18 3.20
CA GLY A 110 -4.61 -8.01 3.23
C GLY A 110 -3.50 -8.10 4.27
N PHE A 111 -2.52 -7.21 4.17
CA PHE A 111 -1.42 -7.14 5.12
C PHE A 111 -1.80 -6.27 6.33
N THR A 112 -1.41 -6.68 7.52
CA THR A 112 -1.69 -5.95 8.77
C THR A 112 -0.96 -4.62 8.89
N ASN A 113 0.06 -4.39 8.06
CA ASN A 113 0.64 -3.06 7.83
C ASN A 113 1.25 -2.96 6.43
N GLY A 114 1.22 -1.77 5.82
CA GLY A 114 1.66 -1.52 4.46
C GLY A 114 3.18 -1.59 4.23
N GLU A 115 3.98 -1.66 5.29
CA GLU A 115 5.43 -1.82 5.19
C GLU A 115 5.86 -3.30 5.06
N LEU A 116 4.94 -4.27 5.33
CA LEU A 116 5.24 -5.70 5.25
C LEU A 116 5.62 -6.16 3.83
N THR A 117 5.04 -5.57 2.80
CA THR A 117 5.34 -5.89 1.39
C THR A 117 6.79 -5.60 0.99
N LYS A 118 7.46 -4.72 1.73
CA LYS A 118 8.85 -4.32 1.49
C LYS A 118 9.86 -5.19 2.21
N VAL A 119 9.40 -6.02 3.15
CA VAL A 119 10.26 -6.81 4.03
C VAL A 119 10.89 -7.97 3.27
N SER A 120 12.21 -8.04 3.30
CA SER A 120 12.99 -9.15 2.70
C SER A 120 13.46 -10.17 3.74
N GLY A 121 13.13 -9.97 5.03
CA GLY A 121 13.55 -10.77 6.17
C GLY A 121 14.19 -9.93 7.28
N THR A 122 14.75 -10.62 8.29
CA THR A 122 15.33 -9.99 9.49
C THR A 122 16.68 -9.31 9.27
N ASN A 123 17.34 -9.55 8.13
CA ASN A 123 18.56 -8.85 7.75
C ASN A 123 18.22 -7.54 7.03
N PRO A 124 18.89 -6.42 7.36
CA PRO A 124 18.69 -5.17 6.65
C PRO A 124 18.98 -5.34 5.15
N THR A 125 18.04 -4.89 4.33
CA THR A 125 18.19 -4.87 2.87
C THR A 125 18.18 -3.42 2.39
N PHE A 126 19.24 -3.03 1.69
CA PHE A 126 19.35 -1.73 1.05
C PHE A 126 18.97 -1.82 -0.42
N TYR A 127 18.14 -0.90 -0.89
CA TYR A 127 17.74 -0.83 -2.29
C TYR A 127 17.34 0.58 -2.72
N ARG A 128 17.28 0.79 -4.04
CA ARG A 128 16.71 1.99 -4.61
C ARG A 128 15.21 1.85 -4.67
N GLN A 129 14.49 2.60 -3.85
CA GLN A 129 13.03 2.62 -3.81
C GLN A 129 12.46 3.35 -5.02
N ARG A 130 12.96 4.57 -5.32
CA ARG A 130 12.52 5.38 -6.46
C ARG A 130 13.70 6.03 -7.17
N LEU A 131 13.51 6.24 -8.47
CA LEU A 131 14.34 7.11 -9.32
C LEU A 131 13.46 7.55 -10.49
N PHE A 132 13.01 8.79 -10.48
CA PHE A 132 12.12 9.29 -11.51
C PHE A 132 12.37 10.76 -11.84
N LEU A 133 11.97 11.13 -13.06
CA LEU A 133 11.84 12.49 -13.55
C LEU A 133 10.35 12.87 -13.53
N ARG A 134 10.03 14.05 -13.04
CA ARG A 134 8.72 14.69 -13.18
C ARG A 134 8.88 15.98 -13.97
N GLN A 135 8.07 16.17 -15.01
CA GLN A 135 8.01 17.39 -15.80
C GLN A 135 6.62 18.00 -15.71
N THR A 136 6.53 19.22 -15.24
CA THR A 136 5.31 20.01 -15.20
C THR A 136 5.30 21.00 -16.38
N PHE A 137 4.22 21.00 -17.13
CA PHE A 137 3.93 21.94 -18.21
C PHE A 137 2.76 22.81 -17.75
N ASN A 138 3.04 24.10 -17.47
CA ASN A 138 2.04 25.06 -17.04
C ASN A 138 1.18 25.50 -18.24
N LEU A 139 -0.17 25.55 -18.05
CA LEU A 139 -1.16 25.82 -19.10
C LEU A 139 -2.12 26.99 -18.73
N GLY A 140 -1.79 27.76 -17.67
CA GLY A 140 -2.57 28.90 -17.20
C GLY A 140 -3.67 28.52 -16.19
N GLY A 141 -4.75 29.31 -16.13
CA GLY A 141 -5.87 29.10 -15.19
C GLY A 141 -5.63 29.65 -13.77
N GLY A 142 -4.63 30.53 -13.61
CA GLY A 142 -4.17 31.04 -12.32
C GLY A 142 -3.10 30.15 -11.70
N ARG A 143 -2.48 30.63 -10.62
CA ARG A 143 -1.38 29.93 -9.93
C ARG A 143 -1.81 29.40 -8.58
N GLU A 144 -1.16 28.33 -8.16
CA GLU A 144 -1.27 27.77 -6.80
C GLU A 144 0.10 27.42 -6.25
N GLN A 145 0.25 27.56 -4.95
CA GLN A 145 1.45 27.16 -4.21
C GLN A 145 1.39 25.67 -3.94
N ILE A 146 2.44 24.95 -4.34
CA ILE A 146 2.68 23.56 -3.92
C ILE A 146 3.60 23.60 -2.70
N GLU A 147 3.16 22.98 -1.61
CA GLU A 147 3.93 22.89 -0.37
C GLU A 147 5.05 21.86 -0.48
N SER A 148 6.07 22.02 0.35
CA SER A 148 7.19 21.08 0.46
C SER A 148 6.78 19.81 1.18
N ASP A 149 6.96 18.66 0.52
CA ASP A 149 6.65 17.34 1.09
C ASP A 149 7.65 16.26 0.60
N LEU A 150 7.47 15.01 1.02
CA LEU A 150 8.26 13.88 0.53
C LEU A 150 8.03 13.72 -1.00
N ASN A 151 9.13 13.67 -1.77
CA ASN A 151 9.07 13.67 -3.24
C ASN A 151 8.28 14.84 -3.87
N GLN A 152 8.24 15.97 -3.19
CA GLN A 152 7.59 17.19 -3.65
C GLN A 152 8.38 18.41 -3.18
N MET A 153 8.87 19.20 -4.13
CA MET A 153 9.52 20.46 -3.84
C MET A 153 8.51 21.61 -3.89
N ALA A 154 8.63 22.53 -2.92
CA ALA A 154 7.81 23.73 -2.90
C ALA A 154 8.02 24.59 -4.15
N GLY A 155 6.96 25.21 -4.63
CA GLY A 155 6.99 26.10 -5.78
C GLY A 155 5.61 26.47 -6.30
N MET A 156 5.60 27.39 -7.26
CA MET A 156 4.38 27.84 -7.93
C MET A 156 4.14 27.06 -9.21
N VAL A 157 2.93 26.53 -9.36
CA VAL A 157 2.47 25.89 -10.60
C VAL A 157 1.16 26.52 -11.07
N ASP A 158 0.81 26.33 -12.34
CA ASP A 158 -0.50 26.72 -12.84
C ASP A 158 -1.57 25.71 -12.38
N LYS A 159 -2.78 26.20 -12.10
CA LYS A 159 -3.93 25.32 -11.79
C LYS A 159 -4.25 24.39 -12.94
N ASN A 160 -4.21 24.90 -14.18
CA ASN A 160 -4.30 24.08 -15.38
C ASN A 160 -2.88 23.69 -15.79
N ARG A 161 -2.55 22.41 -15.75
CA ARG A 161 -1.22 21.89 -16.07
C ARG A 161 -1.27 20.45 -16.56
N PHE A 162 -0.24 20.07 -17.26
CA PHE A 162 0.05 18.69 -17.59
C PHE A 162 1.32 18.27 -16.87
N VAL A 163 1.29 17.11 -16.20
CA VAL A 163 2.45 16.56 -15.47
C VAL A 163 2.79 15.19 -16.05
N LEU A 164 4.06 14.99 -16.40
CA LEU A 164 4.59 13.73 -16.87
C LEU A 164 5.64 13.22 -15.88
N THR A 165 5.42 12.04 -15.32
CA THR A 165 6.37 11.33 -14.46
C THR A 165 6.89 10.10 -15.20
N VAL A 166 8.23 9.93 -15.28
CA VAL A 166 8.87 8.79 -15.96
C VAL A 166 9.99 8.24 -15.10
N GLY A 167 10.05 6.94 -14.92
CA GLY A 167 11.11 6.30 -14.14
C GLY A 167 10.66 5.11 -13.33
N ASN A 168 11.32 4.88 -12.23
CA ASN A 168 11.00 3.86 -11.23
C ASN A 168 10.26 4.51 -10.06
N PHE A 169 8.99 4.17 -9.88
CA PHE A 169 8.13 4.69 -8.81
C PHE A 169 6.97 3.71 -8.53
N SER A 170 6.15 3.98 -7.51
CA SER A 170 4.95 3.18 -7.22
C SER A 170 3.74 3.70 -8.00
N VAL A 171 2.88 2.81 -8.47
CA VAL A 171 1.56 3.19 -9.02
C VAL A 171 0.80 4.06 -8.01
N LEU A 172 0.89 3.72 -6.72
CA LEU A 172 0.21 4.45 -5.65
C LEU A 172 0.81 5.84 -5.34
N ASP A 173 1.93 6.22 -5.94
CA ASP A 173 2.45 7.60 -5.87
C ASP A 173 1.59 8.57 -6.69
N VAL A 174 0.79 8.07 -7.63
CA VAL A 174 -0.02 8.87 -8.57
C VAL A 174 -1.50 8.54 -8.51
N PHE A 175 -1.85 7.26 -8.31
CA PHE A 175 -3.22 6.75 -8.34
C PHE A 175 -3.73 6.41 -6.95
N ASP A 176 -5.07 6.34 -6.78
CA ASP A 176 -5.75 5.99 -5.52
C ASP A 176 -5.34 6.91 -4.38
N ASP A 177 -5.20 8.21 -4.62
CA ASP A 177 -4.99 9.17 -3.55
C ASP A 177 -6.23 9.34 -2.67
N ASN A 178 -6.05 9.63 -1.36
CA ASN A 178 -7.12 9.91 -0.42
C ASN A 178 -6.57 10.62 0.83
N ALA A 179 -7.12 11.76 1.17
CA ALA A 179 -6.63 12.57 2.29
C ALA A 179 -6.75 11.88 3.66
N TYR A 180 -7.69 10.94 3.82
CA TYR A 180 -8.05 10.34 5.11
C TYR A 180 -7.53 8.92 5.29
N ALA A 181 -7.13 8.25 4.20
CA ALA A 181 -6.67 6.87 4.24
C ALA A 181 -5.75 6.59 3.04
N LYS A 182 -4.46 6.89 3.19
CA LYS A 182 -3.47 6.74 2.11
C LYS A 182 -2.13 6.20 2.61
N ASP A 183 -1.64 6.71 3.74
CA ASP A 183 -0.27 6.44 4.17
C ASP A 183 -0.23 5.51 5.40
N PRO A 184 0.28 4.27 5.26
CA PRO A 184 0.40 3.32 6.37
C PRO A 184 1.44 3.75 7.42
N ARG A 185 2.22 4.80 7.18
CA ARG A 185 3.21 5.35 8.12
C ARG A 185 2.61 6.36 9.09
N THR A 186 1.47 6.96 8.73
CA THR A 186 0.85 8.03 9.53
C THR A 186 -0.63 7.81 9.83
N GLN A 187 -1.34 7.07 8.99
CA GLN A 187 -2.78 6.81 9.07
C GLN A 187 -3.06 5.32 9.37
N PHE A 188 -4.09 4.72 8.76
CA PHE A 188 -4.42 3.29 8.87
C PHE A 188 -3.23 2.42 8.44
N MET A 189 -2.92 1.39 9.21
CA MET A 189 -1.80 0.49 8.89
C MET A 189 -2.20 -0.60 7.90
N ASN A 190 -3.43 -1.14 8.04
CA ASN A 190 -3.85 -2.29 7.26
C ASN A 190 -4.07 -1.91 5.79
N TRP A 191 -3.54 -2.76 4.89
CA TRP A 191 -3.63 -2.60 3.43
C TRP A 191 -5.06 -2.32 2.96
N ASP A 192 -6.05 -3.01 3.53
CA ASP A 192 -7.44 -2.96 3.09
C ASP A 192 -8.10 -1.59 3.29
N ASN A 193 -7.51 -0.73 4.15
CA ASN A 193 -8.04 0.59 4.46
C ASN A 193 -7.28 1.72 3.75
N TRP A 194 -5.94 1.63 3.61
CA TRP A 194 -5.17 2.73 3.03
C TRP A 194 -5.06 2.67 1.49
N SER A 195 -5.48 1.56 0.86
CA SER A 195 -5.60 1.40 -0.59
C SER A 195 -6.79 0.50 -0.92
N TYR A 196 -7.13 0.36 -2.21
CA TYR A 196 -8.07 -0.69 -2.62
C TYR A 196 -7.44 -2.07 -2.42
N ALA A 197 -8.03 -2.93 -1.61
CA ALA A 197 -7.53 -4.29 -1.41
C ALA A 197 -7.57 -5.16 -2.69
N ALA A 198 -8.45 -4.84 -3.65
CA ALA A 198 -8.56 -5.55 -4.93
C ALA A 198 -7.81 -4.88 -6.09
N PHE A 199 -6.96 -3.88 -5.81
CA PHE A 199 -6.13 -3.23 -6.83
C PHE A 199 -4.83 -4.01 -7.07
N ASP A 200 -4.86 -4.93 -8.01
CA ASP A 200 -3.71 -5.76 -8.39
C ASP A 200 -2.82 -5.01 -9.40
N TYR A 201 -2.28 -3.86 -8.99
CA TYR A 201 -1.46 -3.02 -9.86
C TYR A 201 -0.08 -3.63 -10.14
N ALA A 202 0.43 -3.40 -11.36
CA ALA A 202 1.73 -3.93 -11.78
C ALA A 202 2.89 -3.29 -11.00
N ALA A 203 3.64 -4.10 -10.26
CA ALA A 203 4.82 -3.71 -9.51
C ALA A 203 5.65 -4.95 -9.14
N ASP A 204 6.92 -4.75 -8.75
CA ASP A 204 7.69 -5.81 -8.09
C ASP A 204 7.14 -6.11 -6.68
N SER A 205 7.66 -7.13 -6.01
CA SER A 205 7.22 -7.53 -4.67
C SER A 205 7.47 -6.48 -3.57
N ARG A 206 8.08 -5.34 -3.88
CA ARG A 206 8.24 -4.19 -2.99
C ARG A 206 7.29 -3.03 -3.31
N GLY A 207 6.51 -3.12 -4.40
CA GLY A 207 5.53 -2.12 -4.79
C GLY A 207 6.02 -1.07 -5.80
N TYR A 208 7.14 -1.33 -6.49
CA TYR A 208 7.75 -0.40 -7.43
C TYR A 208 7.90 -1.00 -8.82
N GLY A 209 7.82 -0.15 -9.84
CA GLY A 209 8.00 -0.54 -11.23
C GLY A 209 8.63 0.58 -12.04
N TRP A 210 9.11 0.26 -13.26
CA TRP A 210 9.50 1.24 -14.25
C TRP A 210 8.33 1.55 -15.16
N GLY A 211 8.16 2.83 -15.50
CA GLY A 211 7.10 3.23 -16.39
C GLY A 211 6.92 4.72 -16.46
N PHE A 212 5.72 5.13 -16.81
CA PHE A 212 5.33 6.52 -16.84
C PHE A 212 3.91 6.74 -16.33
N ALA A 213 3.64 7.96 -15.86
CA ALA A 213 2.32 8.46 -15.56
C ALA A 213 2.17 9.87 -16.14
N ALA A 214 1.01 10.13 -16.72
CA ALA A 214 0.62 11.42 -17.25
C ALA A 214 -0.63 11.91 -16.52
N GLU A 215 -0.61 13.15 -16.05
CA GLU A 215 -1.70 13.75 -15.29
C GLU A 215 -2.09 15.07 -15.96
N TRP A 216 -3.39 15.27 -16.20
CA TRP A 216 -3.92 16.50 -16.74
C TRP A 216 -4.86 17.14 -15.73
N TYR A 217 -4.47 18.29 -15.21
CA TYR A 217 -5.21 19.10 -14.26
C TYR A 217 -5.94 20.21 -15.01
N LYS A 218 -7.24 20.30 -14.83
CA LYS A 218 -8.05 21.38 -15.38
C LYS A 218 -9.25 21.67 -14.48
N ASP A 219 -9.28 22.86 -13.92
CA ASP A 219 -10.31 23.29 -12.98
C ASP A 219 -10.44 22.28 -11.82
N ASP A 220 -11.63 21.69 -11.62
CA ASP A 220 -11.88 20.68 -10.58
C ASP A 220 -11.62 19.24 -11.06
N TRP A 221 -11.10 19.05 -12.27
CA TRP A 221 -10.88 17.73 -12.86
C TRP A 221 -9.39 17.37 -12.91
N VAL A 222 -9.10 16.11 -12.65
CA VAL A 222 -7.80 15.51 -12.97
C VAL A 222 -8.03 14.21 -13.72
N VAL A 223 -7.36 14.05 -14.85
CA VAL A 223 -7.32 12.77 -15.58
C VAL A 223 -5.91 12.24 -15.53
N ARG A 224 -5.74 11.01 -15.08
CA ARG A 224 -4.44 10.34 -14.93
C ARG A 224 -4.40 9.09 -15.78
N PHE A 225 -3.32 8.88 -16.49
CA PHE A 225 -3.03 7.62 -17.19
C PHE A 225 -1.60 7.19 -16.87
N GLY A 226 -1.38 5.90 -16.64
CA GLY A 226 -0.06 5.35 -16.41
C GLY A 226 0.13 3.98 -17.02
N ARG A 227 1.37 3.66 -17.38
CA ARG A 227 1.81 2.32 -17.78
C ARG A 227 3.07 1.94 -17.04
N MET A 228 3.05 0.78 -16.38
CA MET A 228 4.13 0.28 -15.55
C MET A 228 4.53 -1.13 -15.94
N THR A 229 5.82 -1.45 -15.74
CA THR A 229 6.30 -2.84 -15.77
C THR A 229 5.77 -3.59 -14.55
N GLY A 230 5.43 -4.85 -14.74
CA GLY A 230 5.10 -5.77 -13.65
C GLY A 230 6.19 -6.80 -13.38
N PRO A 231 5.98 -7.70 -12.44
CA PRO A 231 6.95 -8.75 -12.14
C PRO A 231 7.01 -9.78 -13.28
N ARG A 232 8.20 -10.35 -13.51
CA ARG A 232 8.40 -11.42 -14.50
C ARG A 232 7.61 -12.67 -14.16
N GLN A 233 7.47 -12.97 -12.88
CA GLN A 233 6.57 -13.99 -12.34
C GLN A 233 5.64 -13.35 -11.32
N PRO A 234 4.37 -13.75 -11.23
CA PRO A 234 3.44 -13.21 -10.25
C PRO A 234 4.05 -13.14 -8.85
N ASN A 235 3.89 -12.00 -8.20
CA ASN A 235 4.44 -11.66 -6.87
C ASN A 235 5.98 -11.74 -6.77
N GLY A 236 6.69 -11.74 -7.90
CA GLY A 236 8.15 -11.81 -7.94
C GLY A 236 8.84 -10.46 -7.78
N LEU A 237 10.13 -10.49 -7.40
CA LEU A 237 10.97 -9.29 -7.32
C LEU A 237 11.53 -8.86 -8.69
N PRO A 238 12.01 -9.77 -9.57
CA PRO A 238 12.52 -9.38 -10.88
C PRO A 238 11.41 -8.85 -11.79
N LEU A 239 11.58 -7.61 -12.28
CA LEU A 239 10.66 -6.98 -13.23
C LEU A 239 10.81 -7.54 -14.64
N ASP A 240 9.71 -7.56 -15.39
CA ASP A 240 9.67 -7.78 -16.83
C ASP A 240 9.74 -6.42 -17.56
N TYR A 241 10.85 -6.17 -18.22
CA TYR A 241 11.08 -4.91 -18.93
C TYR A 241 10.45 -4.85 -20.33
N GLN A 242 9.70 -5.87 -20.74
CA GLN A 242 8.98 -5.87 -22.01
C GLN A 242 7.68 -5.05 -21.91
N ILE A 243 7.77 -3.77 -21.52
CA ILE A 243 6.64 -2.87 -21.22
C ILE A 243 5.66 -2.69 -22.40
N GLY A 244 6.06 -3.01 -23.62
CA GLY A 244 5.18 -3.05 -24.79
C GLY A 244 4.33 -4.30 -24.87
N ARG A 245 4.72 -5.36 -24.16
CA ARG A 245 4.08 -6.68 -24.20
C ARG A 245 3.46 -7.06 -22.87
N HIS A 246 4.21 -6.91 -21.76
CA HIS A 246 3.75 -7.18 -20.39
C HIS A 246 3.76 -5.89 -19.61
N TYR A 247 2.59 -5.46 -19.13
CA TYR A 247 2.41 -4.15 -18.51
C TYR A 247 1.15 -4.10 -17.63
N GLY A 248 1.11 -3.10 -16.75
CA GLY A 248 -0.11 -2.64 -16.12
C GLY A 248 -0.46 -1.24 -16.60
N ASP A 249 -1.69 -1.05 -17.08
CA ASP A 249 -2.27 0.25 -17.41
C ASP A 249 -3.24 0.68 -16.31
N GLN A 250 -3.23 1.97 -15.97
CA GLN A 250 -4.16 2.59 -15.05
C GLN A 250 -4.72 3.85 -15.70
N LEU A 251 -6.04 4.05 -15.58
CA LEU A 251 -6.75 5.27 -15.97
C LEU A 251 -7.62 5.72 -14.81
N GLU A 252 -7.36 6.90 -14.28
CA GLU A 252 -8.15 7.48 -13.19
C GLU A 252 -8.69 8.85 -13.59
N VAL A 253 -9.97 9.08 -13.26
CA VAL A 253 -10.61 10.38 -13.38
C VAL A 253 -11.03 10.84 -11.98
N GLU A 254 -10.54 12.00 -11.57
CA GLU A 254 -10.85 12.67 -10.31
C GLU A 254 -11.72 13.90 -10.56
N ARG A 255 -12.71 14.09 -9.72
CA ARG A 255 -13.49 15.32 -9.62
C ARG A 255 -13.46 15.87 -8.20
N GLY A 256 -12.97 17.11 -8.05
CA GLY A 256 -13.14 17.89 -6.84
C GLY A 256 -14.54 18.49 -6.75
N TYR A 257 -15.10 18.55 -5.54
CA TYR A 257 -16.38 19.19 -5.25
C TYR A 257 -16.44 19.71 -3.82
N SER A 258 -17.49 20.42 -3.46
CA SER A 258 -17.71 20.86 -2.08
C SER A 258 -19.16 20.65 -1.69
N ILE A 259 -19.41 20.25 -0.44
CA ILE A 259 -20.74 20.23 0.20
C ILE A 259 -20.75 21.38 1.22
N GLY A 260 -21.42 22.48 0.87
CA GLY A 260 -21.22 23.73 1.56
C GLY A 260 -19.77 24.24 1.37
N GLU A 261 -19.06 24.50 2.47
CA GLU A 261 -17.65 24.89 2.45
C GLU A 261 -16.68 23.69 2.63
N LEU A 262 -17.19 22.49 2.78
CA LEU A 262 -16.41 21.29 3.09
C LEU A 262 -15.99 20.59 1.80
N PRO A 263 -14.67 20.48 1.51
CA PRO A 263 -14.18 19.89 0.27
C PRO A 263 -14.34 18.37 0.25
N GLY A 264 -14.51 17.84 -0.94
CA GLY A 264 -14.51 16.41 -1.22
C GLY A 264 -13.96 16.11 -2.59
N LYS A 265 -13.61 14.86 -2.82
CA LYS A 265 -13.16 14.35 -4.12
C LYS A 265 -13.77 12.98 -4.38
N VAL A 266 -14.10 12.73 -5.64
CA VAL A 266 -14.46 11.40 -6.12
C VAL A 266 -13.50 11.00 -7.24
N ARG A 267 -13.01 9.75 -7.18
CA ARG A 267 -12.13 9.16 -8.18
C ARG A 267 -12.74 7.88 -8.72
N VAL A 268 -12.64 7.70 -10.01
CA VAL A 268 -13.00 6.45 -10.69
C VAL A 268 -11.74 5.93 -11.37
N LEU A 269 -11.33 4.74 -11.00
CA LEU A 269 -10.12 4.08 -11.48
C LEU A 269 -10.50 2.83 -12.28
N ALA A 270 -9.95 2.70 -13.49
CA ALA A 270 -9.93 1.47 -14.27
C ALA A 270 -8.48 1.03 -14.46
N TRP A 271 -8.22 -0.27 -14.37
CA TRP A 271 -6.89 -0.82 -14.56
C TRP A 271 -6.91 -2.15 -15.32
N ARG A 272 -5.81 -2.48 -15.96
CA ARG A 272 -5.58 -3.79 -16.56
C ARG A 272 -4.11 -4.17 -16.50
N ASN A 273 -3.84 -5.45 -16.31
CA ASN A 273 -2.53 -6.05 -16.46
C ASN A 273 -2.54 -7.02 -17.63
N ARG A 274 -1.50 -6.99 -18.47
CA ARG A 274 -1.21 -8.01 -19.45
C ARG A 274 0.09 -8.70 -19.09
N ALA A 275 0.03 -9.99 -18.77
CA ALA A 275 1.17 -10.77 -18.31
C ALA A 275 0.94 -12.27 -18.57
N ILE A 276 1.98 -13.08 -18.35
CA ILE A 276 1.84 -14.54 -18.33
C ILE A 276 1.24 -14.94 -16.99
N LEU A 277 -0.04 -15.32 -17.00
CA LEU A 277 -0.83 -15.68 -15.84
C LEU A 277 -1.55 -17.00 -16.03
N ALA A 278 -1.95 -17.62 -14.92
CA ALA A 278 -2.86 -18.77 -14.93
C ALA A 278 -4.29 -18.34 -14.60
N ASN A 279 -5.29 -19.09 -15.09
CA ASN A 279 -6.68 -18.96 -14.65
C ASN A 279 -6.99 -19.99 -13.58
N TYR A 280 -7.85 -19.61 -12.62
CA TYR A 280 -8.28 -20.50 -11.54
C TYR A 280 -9.03 -21.73 -12.03
N ASN A 281 -9.86 -21.63 -13.09
CA ASN A 281 -10.57 -22.77 -13.66
C ASN A 281 -9.63 -23.78 -14.35
N ASP A 282 -8.58 -23.29 -15.05
CA ASP A 282 -7.57 -24.16 -15.64
C ASP A 282 -6.79 -24.90 -14.54
N ALA A 283 -6.45 -24.17 -13.46
CA ALA A 283 -5.76 -24.73 -12.31
C ALA A 283 -6.62 -25.76 -11.54
N LEU A 284 -7.91 -25.48 -11.37
CA LEU A 284 -8.86 -26.39 -10.75
C LEU A 284 -8.97 -27.69 -11.58
N THR A 285 -9.12 -27.56 -12.90
CA THR A 285 -9.17 -28.72 -13.81
C THR A 285 -7.90 -29.56 -13.72
N TYR A 286 -6.74 -28.91 -13.70
CA TYR A 286 -5.46 -29.60 -13.50
C TYR A 286 -5.43 -30.36 -12.18
N GLY A 287 -5.80 -29.73 -11.05
CA GLY A 287 -5.80 -30.38 -9.74
C GLY A 287 -6.73 -31.58 -9.66
N LEU A 288 -7.94 -31.48 -10.23
CA LEU A 288 -8.90 -32.58 -10.25
C LEU A 288 -8.46 -33.77 -11.12
N THR A 289 -7.68 -33.51 -12.18
CA THR A 289 -7.14 -34.56 -13.09
C THR A 289 -5.79 -35.11 -12.63
N ASN A 290 -5.13 -34.46 -11.65
CA ASN A 290 -3.83 -34.88 -11.10
C ASN A 290 -3.90 -34.97 -9.55
N PRO A 291 -4.74 -35.85 -8.96
CA PRO A 291 -4.96 -35.90 -7.51
C PRO A 291 -3.72 -36.33 -6.72
N GLY A 292 -2.68 -36.81 -7.38
CA GLY A 292 -1.40 -37.18 -6.76
C GLY A 292 -0.35 -36.04 -6.73
N ASP A 293 -0.67 -34.84 -7.20
CA ASP A 293 0.23 -33.68 -7.12
C ASP A 293 0.29 -33.19 -5.65
N PRO A 294 1.43 -33.37 -4.94
CA PRO A 294 1.53 -33.10 -3.51
C PRO A 294 1.53 -31.61 -3.18
N ASP A 295 1.83 -30.75 -4.15
CA ASP A 295 2.12 -29.34 -3.88
C ASP A 295 0.84 -28.51 -3.76
N HIS A 296 -0.29 -28.97 -4.36
CA HIS A 296 -1.54 -28.22 -4.44
C HIS A 296 -1.41 -26.80 -5.02
N GLN A 297 -0.21 -26.41 -5.50
CA GLN A 297 0.06 -25.16 -6.19
C GLN A 297 -0.27 -25.27 -7.68
N TRP A 298 -1.42 -25.83 -8.00
CA TRP A 298 -1.86 -26.11 -9.35
C TRP A 298 -1.85 -24.90 -10.28
N ILE A 299 -2.03 -23.70 -9.69
CA ILE A 299 -1.98 -22.44 -10.41
C ILE A 299 -0.64 -22.23 -11.13
N THR A 300 0.47 -22.68 -10.52
CA THR A 300 1.80 -22.56 -11.11
C THR A 300 2.05 -23.52 -12.29
N LYS A 301 1.31 -24.63 -12.35
CA LYS A 301 1.45 -25.66 -13.38
C LYS A 301 0.76 -25.30 -14.70
N VAL A 302 -0.15 -24.33 -14.68
CA VAL A 302 -0.99 -23.95 -15.83
C VAL A 302 -0.74 -22.52 -16.32
N ARG A 303 0.35 -21.88 -15.91
CA ARG A 303 0.78 -20.57 -16.41
C ARG A 303 1.23 -20.68 -17.86
N THR A 304 0.31 -20.46 -18.78
CA THR A 304 0.58 -20.55 -20.22
C THR A 304 0.00 -19.34 -20.94
N GLY A 305 0.87 -18.69 -21.74
CA GLY A 305 0.45 -17.58 -22.58
C GLY A 305 0.08 -16.31 -21.81
N GLU A 306 -0.14 -15.25 -22.56
CA GLU A 306 -0.52 -13.95 -22.05
C GLU A 306 -2.01 -13.92 -21.71
N LYS A 307 -2.34 -13.35 -20.57
CA LYS A 307 -3.71 -13.09 -20.15
C LYS A 307 -3.87 -11.62 -19.76
N ILE A 308 -5.11 -11.15 -19.77
CA ILE A 308 -5.48 -9.81 -19.32
C ILE A 308 -6.30 -9.97 -18.06
N LYS A 309 -5.81 -9.39 -16.96
CA LYS A 309 -6.56 -9.17 -15.72
C LYS A 309 -6.93 -7.70 -15.62
N TYR A 310 -8.15 -7.38 -15.22
CA TYR A 310 -8.62 -6.00 -15.14
C TYR A 310 -9.56 -5.78 -13.97
N GLY A 311 -9.76 -4.53 -13.63
CA GLY A 311 -10.70 -4.13 -12.60
C GLY A 311 -11.01 -2.65 -12.66
N PHE A 312 -11.97 -2.25 -11.84
CA PHE A 312 -12.39 -0.86 -11.68
C PHE A 312 -12.82 -0.59 -10.26
N GLY A 313 -12.66 0.65 -9.82
CA GLY A 313 -12.97 1.07 -8.47
C GLY A 313 -13.42 2.52 -8.39
N VAL A 314 -14.02 2.84 -7.25
CA VAL A 314 -14.43 4.19 -6.87
C VAL A 314 -13.81 4.50 -5.51
N ASN A 315 -13.22 5.69 -5.39
CA ASN A 315 -12.64 6.23 -4.16
C ASN A 315 -13.26 7.61 -3.90
N VAL A 316 -13.82 7.77 -2.72
CA VAL A 316 -14.47 9.02 -2.29
C VAL A 316 -13.80 9.49 -1.02
N GLU A 317 -13.53 10.78 -0.93
CA GLU A 317 -13.16 11.47 0.30
C GLU A 317 -14.05 12.70 0.49
N GLN A 318 -14.45 12.97 1.73
CA GLN A 318 -15.30 14.09 2.06
C GLN A 318 -14.96 14.63 3.47
N ALA A 319 -14.63 15.89 3.56
CA ALA A 319 -14.64 16.60 4.83
C ALA A 319 -16.08 16.71 5.33
N VAL A 320 -16.37 16.22 6.53
CA VAL A 320 -17.73 16.26 7.13
C VAL A 320 -17.82 17.27 8.25
N ALA A 321 -16.67 17.73 8.77
CA ALA A 321 -16.52 18.82 9.71
C ALA A 321 -15.11 19.41 9.61
N LYS A 322 -14.84 20.51 10.30
CA LYS A 322 -13.52 21.17 10.34
C LYS A 322 -12.37 20.20 10.69
N TYR A 323 -12.64 19.22 11.53
CA TYR A 323 -11.65 18.28 12.07
C TYR A 323 -12.02 16.82 11.82
N ALA A 324 -12.90 16.55 10.86
CA ALA A 324 -13.34 15.19 10.55
C ALA A 324 -13.55 15.00 9.06
N GLY A 325 -13.05 13.90 8.54
CA GLY A 325 -13.30 13.47 7.18
C GLY A 325 -13.64 11.99 7.10
N VAL A 326 -14.34 11.63 6.05
CA VAL A 326 -14.73 10.26 5.75
C VAL A 326 -14.15 9.82 4.43
N PHE A 327 -13.92 8.52 4.30
CA PHE A 327 -13.52 7.91 3.04
C PHE A 327 -14.37 6.67 2.74
N LEU A 328 -14.47 6.35 1.45
CA LEU A 328 -15.05 5.11 0.95
C LEU A 328 -14.25 4.65 -0.27
N ARG A 329 -13.87 3.37 -0.30
CA ARG A 329 -13.31 2.70 -1.46
C ARG A 329 -14.10 1.45 -1.80
N ALA A 330 -14.40 1.25 -3.06
CA ALA A 330 -15.00 0.03 -3.58
C ALA A 330 -14.29 -0.36 -4.87
N MET A 331 -13.83 -1.60 -4.99
CA MET A 331 -13.19 -2.10 -6.21
C MET A 331 -13.63 -3.52 -6.53
N LYS A 332 -13.68 -3.83 -7.83
CA LYS A 332 -13.93 -5.17 -8.34
C LYS A 332 -12.97 -5.49 -9.48
N ALA A 333 -12.27 -6.61 -9.36
CA ALA A 333 -11.47 -7.23 -10.41
C ALA A 333 -12.27 -8.33 -11.13
N ASP A 334 -11.78 -8.80 -12.28
CA ASP A 334 -12.41 -9.89 -13.05
C ASP A 334 -12.38 -11.24 -12.29
N GLY A 335 -11.39 -11.45 -11.43
CA GLY A 335 -11.28 -12.60 -10.54
C GLY A 335 -11.08 -13.96 -11.21
N ARG A 336 -10.75 -13.97 -12.51
CA ARG A 336 -10.50 -15.22 -13.28
C ARG A 336 -9.06 -15.68 -13.19
N SER A 337 -8.14 -14.72 -13.18
CA SER A 337 -6.70 -14.96 -13.20
C SER A 337 -6.12 -14.84 -11.79
N GLU A 338 -4.99 -15.51 -11.59
CA GLU A 338 -4.21 -15.43 -10.37
C GLU A 338 -3.80 -14.00 -10.01
N THR A 339 -3.41 -13.79 -8.76
CA THR A 339 -2.82 -12.54 -8.29
C THR A 339 -1.52 -12.26 -9.01
N TYR A 340 -1.41 -11.11 -9.67
CA TYR A 340 -0.21 -10.67 -10.35
C TYR A 340 0.78 -10.03 -9.37
N ALA A 341 0.25 -9.12 -8.52
CA ALA A 341 1.02 -8.44 -7.48
C ALA A 341 0.15 -8.22 -6.24
N PHE A 342 0.54 -8.77 -5.11
CA PHE A 342 0.08 -8.60 -3.71
C PHE A 342 -1.34 -9.03 -3.37
N THR A 343 -2.37 -8.71 -4.16
CA THR A 343 -3.75 -8.72 -3.67
C THR A 343 -4.36 -10.10 -3.69
N GLU A 344 -4.84 -10.55 -2.55
CA GLU A 344 -5.63 -11.78 -2.43
C GLU A 344 -7.13 -11.49 -2.36
N ALA A 345 -7.58 -10.39 -2.99
CA ALA A 345 -8.99 -10.00 -3.09
C ALA A 345 -9.41 -9.79 -4.55
N ASP A 346 -10.59 -10.26 -4.92
CA ASP A 346 -11.20 -10.05 -6.25
C ASP A 346 -12.28 -8.95 -6.21
N ALA A 347 -12.76 -8.61 -5.02
CA ALA A 347 -13.55 -7.42 -4.77
C ALA A 347 -13.28 -6.93 -3.34
N SER A 348 -13.35 -5.61 -3.14
CA SER A 348 -13.16 -4.99 -1.83
C SER A 348 -14.08 -3.79 -1.63
N LEU A 349 -14.44 -3.58 -0.38
CA LEU A 349 -15.16 -2.40 0.09
C LEU A 349 -14.53 -1.96 1.41
N SER A 350 -14.11 -0.70 1.51
CA SER A 350 -13.66 -0.12 2.77
C SER A 350 -14.25 1.27 2.98
N ALA A 351 -14.51 1.62 4.23
CA ALA A 351 -14.99 2.94 4.62
C ALA A 351 -14.54 3.27 6.03
N GLY A 352 -14.32 4.54 6.29
CA GLY A 352 -13.88 4.97 7.61
C GLY A 352 -13.97 6.47 7.82
N VAL A 353 -13.59 6.86 9.03
CA VAL A 353 -13.52 8.23 9.51
C VAL A 353 -12.12 8.50 10.00
N SER A 354 -11.56 9.64 9.62
CA SER A 354 -10.33 10.20 10.18
C SER A 354 -10.64 11.49 10.92
N LEU A 355 -10.06 11.64 12.10
CA LEU A 355 -10.24 12.79 12.99
C LEU A 355 -8.91 13.51 13.19
N ASP A 356 -8.93 14.83 13.08
CA ASP A 356 -7.82 15.71 13.41
C ASP A 356 -7.89 16.11 14.90
N GLY A 357 -6.76 16.07 15.57
CA GLY A 357 -6.63 16.39 16.99
C GLY A 357 -6.96 17.82 17.37
N GLY A 358 -7.18 18.72 16.42
CA GLY A 358 -7.74 20.05 16.65
C GLY A 358 -9.09 20.02 17.35
N ALA A 359 -9.85 18.93 17.20
CA ALA A 359 -11.13 18.73 17.89
C ALA A 359 -10.99 18.60 19.43
N TRP A 360 -9.81 18.19 19.92
CA TRP A 360 -9.49 18.05 21.37
C TRP A 360 -8.23 18.80 21.80
N GLY A 361 -7.85 19.83 21.03
CA GLY A 361 -6.75 20.74 21.39
C GLY A 361 -5.34 20.20 21.13
N ARG A 362 -5.20 19.12 20.32
CA ARG A 362 -3.94 18.49 19.95
C ARG A 362 -3.79 18.41 18.44
N GLY A 363 -3.79 19.53 17.75
CA GLY A 363 -3.91 19.67 16.29
C GLY A 363 -2.85 18.97 15.42
N LYS A 364 -1.91 18.22 16.02
CA LYS A 364 -0.95 17.36 15.32
C LYS A 364 -1.20 15.86 15.54
N ASP A 365 -2.16 15.53 16.40
CA ASP A 365 -2.59 14.15 16.61
C ASP A 365 -3.63 13.78 15.56
N THR A 366 -3.75 12.49 15.25
CA THR A 366 -4.81 11.97 14.38
C THR A 366 -5.39 10.70 14.98
N ALA A 367 -6.64 10.44 14.70
CA ALA A 367 -7.30 9.19 15.04
C ALA A 367 -8.15 8.71 13.87
N GLY A 368 -8.36 7.40 13.74
CA GLY A 368 -9.23 6.88 12.70
C GLY A 368 -9.88 5.56 13.10
N ILE A 369 -11.06 5.32 12.52
CA ILE A 369 -11.82 4.08 12.62
C ILE A 369 -12.24 3.70 11.21
N ALA A 370 -12.02 2.43 10.82
CA ALA A 370 -12.39 1.94 9.51
C ALA A 370 -12.89 0.49 9.54
N LEU A 371 -13.68 0.16 8.54
CA LEU A 371 -14.16 -1.18 8.24
C LEU A 371 -13.75 -1.51 6.81
N ALA A 372 -13.34 -2.77 6.59
CA ALA A 372 -13.15 -3.30 5.24
C ALA A 372 -13.76 -4.69 5.10
N ARG A 373 -14.15 -5.02 3.88
CA ARG A 373 -14.62 -6.34 3.47
C ARG A 373 -14.01 -6.75 2.16
N ASN A 374 -13.31 -7.87 2.17
CA ASN A 374 -12.74 -8.50 0.99
C ASN A 374 -13.55 -9.71 0.56
N MET A 375 -13.59 -9.96 -0.75
CA MET A 375 -14.38 -11.03 -1.35
C MET A 375 -13.60 -11.68 -2.49
N LEU A 376 -13.86 -12.99 -2.69
CA LEU A 376 -13.31 -13.78 -3.80
C LEU A 376 -14.34 -13.98 -4.91
N SER A 377 -13.85 -14.13 -6.14
CA SER A 377 -14.62 -14.57 -7.29
C SER A 377 -15.10 -16.03 -7.12
N PRO A 378 -16.16 -16.46 -7.83
CA PRO A 378 -16.57 -17.86 -7.82
C PRO A 378 -15.45 -18.82 -8.26
N ASP A 379 -14.69 -18.48 -9.30
CA ASP A 379 -13.60 -19.31 -9.82
C ASP A 379 -12.53 -19.57 -8.76
N ARG A 380 -12.12 -18.50 -8.06
CA ARG A 380 -11.13 -18.60 -7.00
C ARG A 380 -11.65 -19.36 -5.78
N ARG A 381 -12.92 -19.17 -5.39
CA ARG A 381 -13.54 -19.95 -4.31
C ARG A 381 -13.53 -21.44 -4.61
N ASN A 382 -13.93 -21.83 -5.82
CA ASN A 382 -13.96 -23.23 -6.26
C ASN A 382 -12.55 -23.84 -6.23
N TYR A 383 -11.55 -23.10 -6.72
CA TYR A 383 -10.14 -23.50 -6.70
C TYR A 383 -9.64 -23.76 -5.27
N LEU A 384 -9.86 -22.80 -4.34
CA LEU A 384 -9.44 -22.93 -2.94
C LEU A 384 -10.23 -24.01 -2.19
N ALA A 385 -11.54 -24.16 -2.46
CA ALA A 385 -12.38 -25.18 -1.83
C ALA A 385 -11.99 -26.60 -2.25
N ALA A 386 -11.45 -26.78 -3.45
CA ALA A 386 -10.91 -28.06 -3.92
C ALA A 386 -9.52 -28.37 -3.33
N GLY A 387 -8.94 -27.49 -2.52
CA GLY A 387 -7.62 -27.65 -1.93
C GLY A 387 -6.48 -26.93 -2.64
N GLY A 388 -6.78 -26.16 -3.70
CA GLY A 388 -5.78 -25.37 -4.40
C GLY A 388 -5.16 -24.28 -3.52
N ILE A 389 -3.90 -23.94 -3.77
CA ILE A 389 -3.13 -22.98 -3.00
C ILE A 389 -2.77 -21.78 -3.87
N SER A 390 -3.15 -20.57 -3.42
CA SER A 390 -2.76 -19.28 -3.98
C SER A 390 -1.43 -18.81 -3.37
N PHE A 391 -1.00 -17.56 -3.65
CA PHE A 391 0.30 -17.09 -3.20
C PHE A 391 0.34 -16.90 -1.67
N PHE A 392 -0.66 -16.24 -1.08
CA PHE A 392 -0.72 -15.97 0.37
C PHE A 392 -1.84 -16.73 1.10
N ILE A 393 -2.79 -17.32 0.39
CA ILE A 393 -3.94 -18.02 0.96
C ILE A 393 -4.13 -19.39 0.34
N GLY A 394 -4.94 -20.23 1.00
CA GLY A 394 -5.23 -21.61 0.61
C GLY A 394 -4.57 -22.59 1.58
N ASP A 395 -5.39 -23.35 2.29
CA ASP A 395 -4.96 -24.22 3.37
C ASP A 395 -5.59 -25.63 3.32
N GLY A 396 -6.04 -26.01 2.11
CA GLY A 396 -6.54 -27.35 1.82
C GLY A 396 -8.05 -27.48 1.76
N ALA A 397 -8.80 -26.54 2.34
CA ALA A 397 -10.27 -26.46 2.27
C ALA A 397 -10.75 -25.00 2.42
N LEU A 398 -12.03 -24.75 2.10
CA LEU A 398 -12.60 -23.42 2.25
C LEU A 398 -14.07 -23.48 2.63
N ASN A 399 -14.39 -23.05 3.84
CA ASN A 399 -15.75 -22.68 4.24
C ASN A 399 -15.92 -21.19 4.01
N TYR A 400 -16.29 -20.83 2.75
CA TYR A 400 -16.21 -19.47 2.27
C TYR A 400 -17.08 -18.48 3.06
N ARG A 401 -16.44 -17.44 3.57
CA ARG A 401 -17.04 -16.16 3.97
C ARG A 401 -16.10 -15.01 3.66
N GLY A 402 -16.63 -13.84 3.27
CA GLY A 402 -15.80 -12.65 3.07
C GLY A 402 -14.96 -12.34 4.32
N GLU A 403 -13.69 -11.98 4.13
CA GLU A 403 -12.86 -11.48 5.21
C GLU A 403 -13.32 -10.08 5.59
N ASN A 404 -13.61 -9.83 6.87
CA ASN A 404 -13.99 -8.52 7.37
C ASN A 404 -12.92 -8.01 8.33
N LEU A 405 -12.56 -6.76 8.16
CA LEU A 405 -11.60 -6.04 9.00
C LEU A 405 -12.29 -4.88 9.71
N PHE A 406 -12.03 -4.73 11.00
CA PHE A 406 -12.19 -3.50 11.77
C PHE A 406 -10.82 -3.01 12.18
N GLU A 407 -10.52 -1.73 11.98
CA GLU A 407 -9.27 -1.10 12.39
C GLU A 407 -9.57 0.21 13.12
N VAL A 408 -8.83 0.47 14.19
CA VAL A 408 -8.82 1.73 14.90
C VAL A 408 -7.40 2.10 15.30
N TYR A 409 -7.03 3.37 15.07
CA TYR A 409 -5.74 3.89 15.49
C TYR A 409 -5.85 5.24 16.17
N TYR A 410 -4.85 5.54 17.00
CA TYR A 410 -4.56 6.88 17.51
C TYR A 410 -3.08 7.17 17.31
N SER A 411 -2.77 8.28 16.63
CA SER A 411 -1.41 8.75 16.38
C SER A 411 -1.14 10.01 17.23
N LEU A 412 -0.29 9.85 18.23
CA LEU A 412 0.17 10.90 19.13
C LEU A 412 1.40 11.57 18.53
N ASN A 413 1.34 12.86 18.22
CA ASN A 413 2.53 13.64 17.93
C ASN A 413 3.31 13.93 19.22
N ILE A 414 4.52 13.35 19.33
CA ILE A 414 5.37 13.47 20.52
C ILE A 414 6.25 14.73 20.42
N TRP A 415 6.82 14.99 19.25
CA TRP A 415 7.75 16.08 19.05
C TRP A 415 7.94 16.39 17.57
N ARG A 416 7.77 17.65 17.14
CA ARG A 416 7.92 18.11 15.76
C ARG A 416 7.16 17.19 14.78
N LYS A 417 7.91 16.35 14.01
CA LYS A 417 7.43 15.35 13.08
C LYS A 417 7.73 13.92 13.57
N VAL A 418 7.69 13.69 14.88
CA VAL A 418 7.82 12.36 15.49
C VAL A 418 6.48 11.97 16.09
N GLY A 419 5.91 10.87 15.60
CA GLY A 419 4.64 10.31 16.01
C GLY A 419 4.76 8.91 16.60
N LEU A 420 3.97 8.63 17.63
CA LEU A 420 3.73 7.29 18.17
C LEU A 420 2.27 6.95 17.93
N SER A 421 2.01 5.86 17.20
CA SER A 421 0.65 5.39 17.00
C SER A 421 0.42 4.08 17.74
N LEU A 422 -0.79 3.93 18.29
CA LEU A 422 -1.34 2.66 18.75
C LEU A 422 -2.42 2.24 17.75
N ASP A 423 -2.46 0.96 17.44
CA ASP A 423 -3.33 0.39 16.42
C ASP A 423 -3.94 -0.93 16.92
N TYR A 424 -5.21 -1.12 16.63
CA TYR A 424 -5.92 -2.36 16.88
C TYR A 424 -6.68 -2.77 15.63
N GLN A 425 -6.53 -4.04 15.25
CA GLN A 425 -7.24 -4.65 14.13
C GLN A 425 -7.94 -5.93 14.58
N HIS A 426 -9.17 -6.12 14.12
CA HIS A 426 -9.97 -7.32 14.32
C HIS A 426 -10.37 -7.89 12.96
N VAL A 427 -9.96 -9.11 12.68
CA VAL A 427 -10.22 -9.79 11.40
C VAL A 427 -11.13 -10.98 11.64
N GLN A 428 -12.25 -11.02 10.94
CA GLN A 428 -13.17 -12.16 10.89
C GLN A 428 -12.98 -12.94 9.60
N ASN A 429 -13.04 -14.26 9.68
CA ASN A 429 -12.86 -15.20 8.58
C ASN A 429 -11.52 -14.98 7.84
N PRO A 430 -10.37 -15.01 8.54
CA PRO A 430 -9.07 -14.80 7.93
C PRO A 430 -8.86 -15.75 6.75
N ALA A 431 -8.31 -15.24 5.65
CA ALA A 431 -8.20 -15.93 4.36
C ALA A 431 -9.54 -16.45 3.82
N TYR A 432 -10.64 -15.74 4.10
CA TYR A 432 -12.01 -16.06 3.65
C TYR A 432 -12.61 -17.34 4.23
N ASN A 433 -12.04 -17.88 5.32
CA ASN A 433 -12.43 -19.16 5.87
C ASN A 433 -13.16 -19.00 7.22
N ALA A 434 -14.45 -19.36 7.26
CA ALA A 434 -15.27 -19.30 8.47
C ALA A 434 -14.85 -20.30 9.56
N ASP A 435 -14.04 -21.30 9.22
CA ASP A 435 -13.51 -22.30 10.16
C ASP A 435 -12.30 -21.77 10.93
N ARG A 436 -11.93 -20.51 10.73
CA ARG A 436 -10.78 -19.85 11.32
C ARG A 436 -11.15 -18.50 11.92
N GLY A 437 -10.50 -18.14 13.04
CA GLY A 437 -10.67 -16.85 13.69
C GLY A 437 -11.88 -16.75 14.62
N PRO A 438 -12.30 -15.52 14.99
CA PRO A 438 -11.66 -14.26 14.61
C PRO A 438 -10.25 -14.09 15.21
N VAL A 439 -9.48 -13.16 14.64
CA VAL A 439 -8.13 -12.87 15.09
C VAL A 439 -7.96 -11.37 15.38
N ASN A 440 -7.20 -11.06 16.44
CA ASN A 440 -6.90 -9.69 16.85
C ASN A 440 -5.41 -9.39 16.63
N PHE A 441 -5.11 -8.15 16.20
CA PHE A 441 -3.76 -7.64 16.09
C PHE A 441 -3.64 -6.35 16.89
N TYR A 442 -2.56 -6.22 17.63
CA TYR A 442 -2.21 -5.02 18.39
C TYR A 442 -0.91 -4.47 17.83
N GLY A 443 -0.92 -3.20 17.46
CA GLY A 443 0.19 -2.53 16.82
C GLY A 443 0.67 -1.30 17.59
N ALA A 444 1.98 -1.05 17.48
CA ALA A 444 2.59 0.21 17.85
C ALA A 444 3.54 0.65 16.73
N ARG A 445 3.42 1.90 16.28
CA ARG A 445 4.25 2.48 15.22
C ARG A 445 4.94 3.72 15.75
N LEU A 446 6.27 3.76 15.62
CA LEU A 446 7.08 4.97 15.78
C LEU A 446 7.50 5.44 14.40
N HIS A 447 7.10 6.66 14.05
CA HIS A 447 7.42 7.30 12.77
C HIS A 447 8.07 8.65 13.00
N ALA A 448 9.11 8.95 12.23
CA ALA A 448 9.82 10.21 12.26
C ALA A 448 10.15 10.70 10.86
N GLU A 449 9.92 12.00 10.61
CA GLU A 449 10.38 12.70 9.41
C GLU A 449 11.37 13.81 9.77
N PHE A 450 12.32 14.09 8.88
CA PHE A 450 13.36 15.10 9.06
C PHE A 450 13.89 15.62 7.74
#